data_c6dfe6b67604ba104770867974107c06
#
_entry.id   c6dfe6b67604ba104770867974107c06
#
_cell.length_a   1.000
_cell.length_b   1.000
_cell.length_c   1.000
_cell.angle_alpha   90.00
_cell.angle_beta   90.00
_cell.angle_gamma   90.00
#
_symmetry.space_group_name_H-M   'P 1'
#
loop_
_entity.id
_entity.type
_entity.pdbx_description
1 polymer ?
#
loop_
_entity_poly.entity_id
_entity_poly.type
_entity_poly.pdbx_seq_one_letter_code
_entity_poly.pdbx_strand_id
1 'polypeptide(L)'
;MQRADLPAWLFLLGFVLLLLVNWNSLREQVPLYLSGRKAQQRLQQYLSEREPPLRFVDLGCGTAGTVLQLARQFPRGQFVGVETAPLLFLLAWLRCLLQENCSIRYRSLWQVELGEFDVVYCFLSPVPMLRLWAKAQAEMRTGSWLISNTFEIPGVPADRELDVSEGRQTSLFLWQMKGAEIR
;
A
#
# COMPACT_ATOMS: atom_id res chain seq x y z
N MET A 1 0.86 -47.38 11.12
CA MET A 1 1.06 -45.98 10.71
C MET A 1 1.53 -45.23 11.97
N GLN A 2 2.83 -44.91 12.06
CA GLN A 2 3.35 -44.03 13.14
C GLN A 2 2.81 -42.63 12.89
N ARG A 3 2.00 -42.08 13.79
CA ARG A 3 1.74 -40.64 13.83
C ARG A 3 3.04 -39.94 14.18
N ALA A 4 3.59 -39.18 13.27
CA ALA A 4 4.70 -38.28 13.58
C ALA A 4 4.16 -37.19 14.50
N ASP A 5 4.33 -37.35 15.82
CA ASP A 5 4.00 -36.33 16.79
C ASP A 5 4.96 -35.16 16.58
N LEU A 6 4.42 -34.07 16.00
CA LEU A 6 5.19 -32.84 15.80
C LEU A 6 5.59 -32.27 17.17
N PRO A 7 6.85 -31.90 17.38
CA PRO A 7 7.31 -31.35 18.65
C PRO A 7 6.59 -30.03 18.96
N ALA A 8 6.25 -29.83 20.25
CA ALA A 8 5.44 -28.68 20.73
C ALA A 8 6.02 -27.30 20.32
N TRP A 9 7.33 -27.18 20.20
CA TRP A 9 7.96 -25.92 19.76
C TRP A 9 7.61 -25.52 18.33
N LEU A 10 7.24 -26.44 17.43
CA LEU A 10 6.77 -26.11 16.09
C LEU A 10 5.43 -25.37 16.10
N PHE A 11 4.53 -25.77 17.02
CA PHE A 11 3.26 -25.06 17.19
C PHE A 11 3.49 -23.65 17.74
N LEU A 12 4.40 -23.49 18.71
CA LEU A 12 4.79 -22.19 19.22
C LEU A 12 5.41 -21.32 18.13
N LEU A 13 6.33 -21.88 17.33
CA LEU A 13 6.93 -21.17 16.20
C LEU A 13 5.87 -20.72 15.19
N GLY A 14 4.96 -21.61 14.81
CA GLY A 14 3.85 -21.28 13.91
C GLY A 14 2.96 -20.18 14.47
N PHE A 15 2.63 -20.22 15.74
CA PHE A 15 1.85 -19.17 16.41
C PHE A 15 2.57 -17.81 16.41
N VAL A 16 3.87 -17.78 16.74
CA VAL A 16 4.67 -16.56 16.71
C VAL A 16 4.74 -15.98 15.29
N LEU A 17 4.95 -16.81 14.26
CA LEU A 17 4.94 -16.37 12.87
C LEU A 17 3.60 -15.78 12.46
N LEU A 18 2.48 -16.40 12.86
CA LEU A 18 1.14 -15.86 12.62
C LEU A 18 0.94 -14.50 13.29
N LEU A 19 1.41 -14.31 14.52
CA LEU A 19 1.36 -13.01 15.20
C LEU A 19 2.18 -11.96 14.47
N LEU A 20 3.39 -12.30 14.01
CA LEU A 20 4.27 -11.38 13.30
C LEU A 20 3.73 -10.95 11.93
N VAL A 21 3.03 -11.84 11.23
CA VAL A 21 2.38 -11.52 9.95
C VAL A 21 1.12 -10.66 10.17
N ASN A 22 0.33 -10.97 11.21
CA ASN A 22 -0.93 -10.28 11.48
C ASN A 22 -0.78 -9.08 12.43
N TRP A 23 0.44 -8.62 12.70
CA TRP A 23 0.72 -7.53 13.63
C TRP A 23 -0.10 -6.26 13.34
N ASN A 24 -0.28 -5.94 12.07
CA ASN A 24 -1.06 -4.79 11.62
C ASN A 24 -2.56 -4.93 11.90
N SER A 25 -3.11 -6.15 11.77
CA SER A 25 -4.52 -6.41 12.09
C SER A 25 -4.83 -6.13 13.56
N LEU A 26 -3.86 -6.38 14.45
CA LEU A 26 -4.01 -6.17 15.87
C LEU A 26 -3.84 -4.68 16.27
N ARG A 27 -2.99 -3.94 15.59
CA ARG A 27 -2.67 -2.55 15.95
C ARG A 27 -3.41 -1.49 15.14
N GLU A 28 -3.52 -1.68 13.84
CA GLU A 28 -4.02 -0.67 12.90
C GLU A 28 -5.35 -1.08 12.26
N GLN A 29 -5.91 -2.22 12.64
CA GLN A 29 -7.16 -2.79 12.10
C GLN A 29 -7.11 -2.98 10.57
N VAL A 30 -5.93 -3.21 10.05
CA VAL A 30 -5.68 -3.45 8.62
C VAL A 30 -5.25 -4.90 8.42
N PRO A 31 -6.12 -5.77 7.93
CA PRO A 31 -5.76 -7.11 7.50
C PRO A 31 -4.73 -7.07 6.38
N LEU A 32 -3.96 -8.15 6.22
CA LEU A 32 -3.03 -8.27 5.10
C LEU A 32 -3.81 -8.43 3.79
N TYR A 33 -3.81 -7.38 2.98
CA TYR A 33 -4.28 -7.41 1.61
C TYR A 33 -3.08 -7.34 0.66
N LEU A 34 -3.08 -8.17 -0.38
CA LEU A 34 -2.07 -8.13 -1.42
C LEU A 34 -2.73 -7.71 -2.73
N SER A 35 -2.23 -6.64 -3.33
CA SER A 35 -2.72 -6.17 -4.63
C SER A 35 -2.52 -7.23 -5.70
N GLY A 36 -3.62 -7.64 -6.33
CA GLY A 36 -3.59 -8.59 -7.42
C GLY A 36 -2.82 -8.06 -8.65
N ARG A 37 -2.35 -8.95 -9.51
CA ARG A 37 -1.57 -8.58 -10.71
C ARG A 37 -2.27 -7.55 -11.60
N LYS A 38 -3.60 -7.63 -11.72
CA LYS A 38 -4.40 -6.71 -12.55
C LYS A 38 -4.48 -5.32 -11.95
N ALA A 39 -4.65 -5.20 -10.63
CA ALA A 39 -4.61 -3.92 -9.95
C ALA A 39 -3.25 -3.24 -10.16
N GLN A 40 -2.17 -4.02 -10.06
CA GLN A 40 -0.81 -3.53 -10.33
C GLN A 40 -0.63 -3.09 -11.78
N GLN A 41 -1.15 -3.85 -12.75
CA GLN A 41 -1.10 -3.48 -14.18
C GLN A 41 -1.90 -2.22 -14.48
N ARG A 42 -3.11 -2.09 -13.92
CA ARG A 42 -3.93 -0.88 -14.08
C ARG A 42 -3.29 0.33 -13.45
N LEU A 43 -2.74 0.18 -12.25
CA LEU A 43 -1.97 1.23 -11.60
C LEU A 43 -0.75 1.63 -12.43
N GLN A 44 0.01 0.67 -12.95
CA GLN A 44 1.15 0.90 -13.83
C GLN A 44 0.74 1.66 -15.09
N GLN A 45 -0.33 1.23 -15.77
CA GLN A 45 -0.87 1.92 -16.95
C GLN A 45 -1.23 3.38 -16.63
N TYR A 46 -1.94 3.62 -15.53
CA TYR A 46 -2.31 4.96 -15.10
C TYR A 46 -1.08 5.85 -14.81
N LEU A 47 -0.05 5.28 -14.20
CA LEU A 47 1.18 6.01 -13.89
C LEU A 47 2.04 6.27 -15.13
N SER A 48 1.96 5.44 -16.17
CA SER A 48 2.71 5.64 -17.43
C SER A 48 2.25 6.86 -18.23
N GLU A 49 1.05 7.37 -17.96
CA GLU A 49 0.51 8.59 -18.56
C GLU A 49 1.04 9.88 -17.89
N ARG A 50 1.90 9.75 -16.87
CA ARG A 50 2.44 10.86 -16.08
C ARG A 50 3.89 11.14 -16.38
N GLU A 51 4.25 12.41 -16.28
CA GLU A 51 5.64 12.82 -16.47
C GLU A 51 6.52 12.42 -15.27
N PRO A 52 7.70 11.81 -15.52
CA PRO A 52 8.69 11.57 -14.48
C PRO A 52 9.45 12.88 -14.11
N PRO A 53 10.05 12.97 -12.92
CA PRO A 53 10.15 11.91 -11.91
C PRO A 53 8.88 11.79 -11.05
N LEU A 54 8.48 10.56 -10.71
CA LEU A 54 7.32 10.24 -9.89
C LEU A 54 7.77 9.81 -8.49
N ARG A 55 7.22 10.44 -7.46
CA ARG A 55 7.41 10.04 -6.05
C ARG A 55 6.16 9.32 -5.56
N PHE A 56 6.30 8.03 -5.32
CA PHE A 56 5.21 7.14 -4.98
C PHE A 56 5.41 6.53 -3.59
N VAL A 57 4.32 6.41 -2.81
CA VAL A 57 4.31 5.63 -1.57
C VAL A 57 3.17 4.63 -1.54
N ASP A 58 3.46 3.41 -1.04
CA ASP A 58 2.48 2.36 -0.74
C ASP A 58 2.35 2.22 0.79
N LEU A 59 1.18 2.60 1.30
CA LEU A 59 0.87 2.59 2.73
C LEU A 59 0.37 1.19 3.15
N GLY A 60 1.18 0.45 3.88
CA GLY A 60 0.95 -0.96 4.19
C GLY A 60 1.33 -1.86 3.01
N CYS A 61 2.57 -1.73 2.53
CA CYS A 61 3.03 -2.37 1.30
C CYS A 61 3.13 -3.91 1.38
N GLY A 62 2.91 -4.51 2.55
CA GLY A 62 3.03 -5.95 2.77
C GLY A 62 4.40 -6.47 2.35
N THR A 63 4.45 -7.35 1.37
CA THR A 63 5.71 -7.90 0.81
C THR A 63 6.30 -7.05 -0.32
N ALA A 64 5.90 -5.79 -0.47
CA ALA A 64 6.36 -4.82 -1.48
C ALA A 64 6.13 -5.24 -2.94
N GLY A 65 5.12 -6.04 -3.23
CA GLY A 65 4.85 -6.50 -4.60
C GLY A 65 4.61 -5.36 -5.57
N THR A 66 3.74 -4.41 -5.21
CA THR A 66 3.40 -3.22 -6.01
C THR A 66 4.58 -2.27 -6.13
N VAL A 67 5.22 -1.94 -5.01
CA VAL A 67 6.36 -0.99 -4.96
C VAL A 67 7.50 -1.45 -5.86
N LEU A 68 7.90 -2.72 -5.72
CA LEU A 68 9.02 -3.31 -6.48
C LEU A 68 8.71 -3.40 -7.98
N GLN A 69 7.47 -3.76 -8.35
CA GLN A 69 7.07 -3.80 -9.75
C GLN A 69 7.13 -2.42 -10.39
N LEU A 70 6.59 -1.39 -9.71
CA LEU A 70 6.61 -0.02 -10.20
C LEU A 70 8.03 0.54 -10.27
N ALA A 71 8.88 0.28 -9.26
CA ALA A 71 10.26 0.72 -9.26
C ALA A 71 11.06 0.20 -10.48
N ARG A 72 10.84 -1.07 -10.86
CA ARG A 72 11.45 -1.66 -12.05
C ARG A 72 10.95 -1.05 -13.34
N GLN A 73 9.66 -0.71 -13.40
CA GLN A 73 9.03 -0.15 -14.60
C GLN A 73 9.38 1.33 -14.82
N PHE A 74 9.58 2.08 -13.74
CA PHE A 74 9.83 3.52 -13.79
C PHE A 74 11.18 3.88 -13.14
N PRO A 75 12.30 3.66 -13.82
CA PRO A 75 13.65 3.80 -13.24
C PRO A 75 13.99 5.23 -12.80
N ARG A 76 13.29 6.26 -13.32
CA ARG A 76 13.47 7.66 -12.91
C ARG A 76 12.61 8.06 -11.71
N GLY A 77 11.64 7.23 -11.30
CA GLY A 77 10.78 7.47 -10.15
C GLY A 77 11.43 7.05 -8.84
N GLN A 78 10.84 7.45 -7.72
CA GLN A 78 11.19 7.01 -6.36
C GLN A 78 9.99 6.31 -5.75
N PHE A 79 10.19 5.08 -5.29
CA PHE A 79 9.14 4.21 -4.80
C PHE A 79 9.43 3.81 -3.35
N VAL A 80 8.51 4.17 -2.46
CA VAL A 80 8.62 3.90 -1.03
C VAL A 80 7.51 2.95 -0.62
N GLY A 81 7.84 1.90 0.12
CA GLY A 81 6.88 1.09 0.84
C GLY A 81 6.94 1.37 2.34
N VAL A 82 5.81 1.34 3.00
CA VAL A 82 5.73 1.49 4.46
C VAL A 82 5.03 0.28 5.04
N GLU A 83 5.64 -0.34 6.05
CA GLU A 83 5.11 -1.56 6.67
C GLU A 83 5.47 -1.59 8.16
N THR A 84 4.53 -2.07 9.02
CA THR A 84 4.73 -2.20 10.47
C THR A 84 4.74 -3.64 10.96
N ALA A 85 4.30 -4.61 10.15
CA ALA A 85 4.42 -6.02 10.47
C ALA A 85 5.88 -6.47 10.30
N PRO A 86 6.58 -6.92 11.37
CA PRO A 86 8.02 -7.13 11.32
C PRO A 86 8.48 -8.12 10.26
N LEU A 87 7.75 -9.22 10.11
CA LEU A 87 8.10 -10.25 9.12
C LEU A 87 7.85 -9.77 7.68
N LEU A 88 6.74 -9.06 7.44
CA LEU A 88 6.43 -8.51 6.12
C LEU A 88 7.43 -7.42 5.74
N PHE A 89 7.77 -6.54 6.68
CA PHE A 89 8.82 -5.54 6.48
C PHE A 89 10.15 -6.18 6.08
N LEU A 90 10.61 -7.19 6.81
CA LEU A 90 11.87 -7.88 6.50
C LEU A 90 11.85 -8.48 5.09
N LEU A 91 10.77 -9.16 4.72
CA LEU A 91 10.61 -9.73 3.39
C LEU A 91 10.56 -8.64 2.29
N ALA A 92 9.83 -7.56 2.53
CA ALA A 92 9.76 -6.43 1.62
C ALA A 92 11.14 -5.78 1.43
N TRP A 93 11.85 -5.53 2.52
CA TRP A 93 13.18 -4.94 2.51
C TRP A 93 14.18 -5.80 1.74
N LEU A 94 14.24 -7.10 2.01
CA LEU A 94 15.10 -8.04 1.28
C LEU A 94 14.81 -8.05 -0.23
N ARG A 95 13.55 -7.99 -0.63
CA ARG A 95 13.14 -7.97 -2.05
C ARG A 95 13.53 -6.70 -2.77
N CYS A 96 13.54 -5.56 -2.06
CA CYS A 96 13.87 -4.25 -2.61
C CYS A 96 15.35 -3.91 -2.54
N LEU A 97 16.17 -4.71 -1.85
CA LEU A 97 17.55 -4.39 -1.53
C LEU A 97 18.44 -4.08 -2.75
N LEU A 98 18.16 -4.73 -3.88
CA LEU A 98 18.93 -4.57 -5.12
C LEU A 98 18.29 -3.57 -6.11
N GLN A 99 17.23 -2.87 -5.69
CA GLN A 99 16.52 -1.91 -6.54
C GLN A 99 16.75 -0.49 -6.01
N GLU A 100 17.62 0.27 -6.64
CA GLU A 100 18.13 1.57 -6.16
C GLU A 100 17.03 2.62 -5.90
N ASN A 101 15.97 2.60 -6.70
CA ASN A 101 14.85 3.55 -6.58
C ASN A 101 13.67 2.99 -5.76
N CYS A 102 13.88 1.88 -5.01
CA CYS A 102 12.91 1.25 -4.13
C CYS A 102 13.42 1.25 -2.69
N SER A 103 12.63 1.73 -1.75
CA SER A 103 12.98 1.70 -0.33
C SER A 103 11.79 1.27 0.53
N ILE A 104 12.07 0.55 1.62
CA ILE A 104 11.05 0.12 2.57
C ILE A 104 11.35 0.75 3.93
N ARG A 105 10.33 1.40 4.52
CA ARG A 105 10.44 2.06 5.82
C ARG A 105 9.63 1.28 6.86
N TYR A 106 10.27 0.88 7.96
CA TYR A 106 9.59 0.30 9.12
C TYR A 106 8.92 1.42 9.92
N ARG A 107 7.69 1.75 9.56
CA ARG A 107 6.97 2.89 10.12
C ARG A 107 5.46 2.72 9.97
N SER A 108 4.68 3.26 10.91
CA SER A 108 3.23 3.37 10.75
C SER A 108 2.87 4.33 9.62
N LEU A 109 1.83 3.98 8.86
CA LEU A 109 1.28 4.84 7.79
C LEU A 109 0.87 6.23 8.32
N TRP A 110 0.51 6.32 9.61
CA TRP A 110 0.12 7.58 10.26
C TRP A 110 1.30 8.54 10.49
N GLN A 111 2.53 8.04 10.44
CA GLN A 111 3.76 8.81 10.64
C GLN A 111 4.44 9.23 9.34
N VAL A 112 3.85 8.85 8.20
CA VAL A 112 4.36 9.22 6.87
C VAL A 112 3.93 10.64 6.54
N GLU A 113 4.84 11.49 6.11
CA GLU A 113 4.55 12.82 5.58
C GLU A 113 4.08 12.68 4.11
N LEU A 114 2.76 12.75 3.89
CA LEU A 114 2.19 12.51 2.57
C LEU A 114 2.54 13.60 1.55
N GLY A 115 2.90 14.79 2.00
CA GLY A 115 3.32 15.90 1.16
C GLY A 115 4.62 15.66 0.38
N GLU A 116 5.39 14.62 0.73
CA GLU A 116 6.58 14.24 -0.02
C GLU A 116 6.26 13.56 -1.37
N PHE A 117 5.03 13.08 -1.56
CA PHE A 117 4.68 12.17 -2.66
C PHE A 117 3.71 12.78 -3.66
N ASP A 118 3.86 12.40 -4.92
CA ASP A 118 2.95 12.75 -6.00
C ASP A 118 1.77 11.78 -6.05
N VAL A 119 2.02 10.54 -5.64
CA VAL A 119 1.01 9.48 -5.54
C VAL A 119 1.14 8.73 -4.22
N VAL A 120 0.05 8.71 -3.47
CA VAL A 120 -0.13 7.91 -2.26
C VAL A 120 -1.08 6.77 -2.61
N TYR A 121 -0.62 5.54 -2.51
CA TYR A 121 -1.39 4.33 -2.77
C TYR A 121 -1.64 3.57 -1.48
N CYS A 122 -2.78 2.92 -1.39
CA CYS A 122 -3.11 2.06 -0.26
C CYS A 122 -4.04 0.90 -0.67
N PHE A 123 -3.91 -0.22 0.02
CA PHE A 123 -4.87 -1.31 0.02
C PHE A 123 -5.19 -1.69 1.47
N LEU A 124 -6.02 -0.87 2.08
CA LEU A 124 -6.39 -0.95 3.50
C LEU A 124 -7.83 -1.47 3.66
N SER A 125 -8.27 -1.71 4.91
CA SER A 125 -9.69 -1.95 5.22
C SER A 125 -10.51 -0.65 5.15
N PRO A 126 -11.85 -0.70 5.14
CA PRO A 126 -12.68 0.51 5.17
C PRO A 126 -12.48 1.38 6.41
N VAL A 127 -12.09 0.77 7.53
CA VAL A 127 -12.01 1.43 8.85
C VAL A 127 -11.11 2.67 8.86
N PRO A 128 -9.84 2.62 8.39
CA PRO A 128 -8.94 3.77 8.42
C PRO A 128 -9.22 4.81 7.33
N MET A 129 -10.09 4.54 6.35
CA MET A 129 -10.19 5.37 5.14
C MET A 129 -10.59 6.81 5.39
N LEU A 130 -11.55 7.09 6.28
CA LEU A 130 -11.91 8.47 6.63
C LEU A 130 -10.77 9.24 7.30
N ARG A 131 -10.04 8.58 8.20
CA ARG A 131 -8.88 9.16 8.86
C ARG A 131 -7.74 9.40 7.87
N LEU A 132 -7.52 8.46 6.93
CA LEU A 132 -6.53 8.63 5.87
C LEU A 132 -6.89 9.80 4.95
N TRP A 133 -8.17 9.96 4.61
CA TRP A 133 -8.65 11.09 3.83
C TRP A 133 -8.36 12.43 4.50
N ALA A 134 -8.70 12.55 5.78
CA ALA A 134 -8.41 13.78 6.54
C ALA A 134 -6.91 14.10 6.56
N LYS A 135 -6.05 13.08 6.73
CA LYS A 135 -4.60 13.23 6.65
C LYS A 135 -4.14 13.63 5.25
N ALA A 136 -4.70 13.01 4.20
CA ALA A 136 -4.36 13.34 2.81
C ALA A 136 -4.71 14.79 2.46
N GLN A 137 -5.89 15.26 2.86
CA GLN A 137 -6.30 16.65 2.67
C GLN A 137 -5.42 17.67 3.41
N ALA A 138 -4.90 17.30 4.58
CA ALA A 138 -4.04 18.17 5.38
C ALA A 138 -2.60 18.23 4.88
N GLU A 139 -2.08 17.17 4.31
CA GLU A 139 -0.65 17.03 4.05
C GLU A 139 -0.27 16.96 2.57
N MET A 140 -1.13 16.39 1.72
CA MET A 140 -0.79 16.16 0.31
C MET A 140 -0.85 17.46 -0.50
N ARG A 141 0.05 17.57 -1.46
CA ARG A 141 0.14 18.76 -2.34
C ARG A 141 -1.02 18.78 -3.34
N THR A 142 -1.44 19.97 -3.72
CA THR A 142 -2.36 20.19 -4.85
C THR A 142 -1.85 19.49 -6.10
N GLY A 143 -2.74 18.76 -6.78
CA GLY A 143 -2.43 17.99 -7.99
C GLY A 143 -1.90 16.57 -7.73
N SER A 144 -1.49 16.24 -6.49
CA SER A 144 -1.15 14.87 -6.13
C SER A 144 -2.38 13.96 -6.03
N TRP A 145 -2.17 12.65 -5.97
CA TRP A 145 -3.25 11.67 -6.03
C TRP A 145 -3.21 10.71 -4.84
N LEU A 146 -4.36 10.55 -4.18
CA LEU A 146 -4.63 9.42 -3.32
C LEU A 146 -5.31 8.33 -4.15
N ILE A 147 -4.77 7.12 -4.11
CA ILE A 147 -5.30 5.96 -4.83
C ILE A 147 -5.57 4.83 -3.83
N SER A 148 -6.81 4.39 -3.75
CA SER A 148 -7.20 3.25 -2.93
C SER A 148 -7.58 2.06 -3.80
N ASN A 149 -7.06 0.89 -3.44
CA ASN A 149 -7.48 -0.36 -4.05
C ASN A 149 -8.69 -0.92 -3.30
N THR A 150 -9.77 -1.19 -4.04
CA THR A 150 -11.00 -1.86 -3.60
C THR A 150 -11.90 -1.04 -2.67
N PHE A 151 -11.35 -0.22 -1.78
CA PHE A 151 -12.15 0.46 -0.76
C PHE A 151 -12.30 1.95 -1.04
N GLU A 152 -13.54 2.40 -1.07
CA GLU A 152 -13.90 3.81 -1.19
C GLU A 152 -13.70 4.57 0.12
N ILE A 153 -13.67 5.88 0.03
CA ILE A 153 -13.76 6.76 1.20
C ILE A 153 -15.23 7.06 1.44
N PRO A 154 -15.81 6.68 2.59
CA PRO A 154 -17.23 6.91 2.88
C PRO A 154 -17.64 8.37 2.73
N GLY A 155 -18.64 8.62 1.90
CA GLY A 155 -19.19 9.97 1.66
C GLY A 155 -18.31 10.88 0.78
N VAL A 156 -17.21 10.38 0.22
CA VAL A 156 -16.33 11.14 -0.69
C VAL A 156 -16.26 10.44 -2.04
N PRO A 157 -16.98 10.91 -3.07
CA PRO A 157 -16.92 10.30 -4.39
C PRO A 157 -15.52 10.41 -4.99
N ALA A 158 -15.05 9.36 -5.62
CA ALA A 158 -13.77 9.37 -6.33
C ALA A 158 -13.86 10.27 -7.57
N ASP A 159 -12.78 11.01 -7.87
CA ASP A 159 -12.69 11.78 -9.12
C ASP A 159 -12.54 10.85 -10.34
N ARG A 160 -11.95 9.65 -10.13
CA ARG A 160 -11.84 8.60 -11.15
C ARG A 160 -11.95 7.21 -10.51
N GLU A 161 -12.52 6.29 -11.26
CA GLU A 161 -12.56 4.87 -10.95
C GLU A 161 -11.97 4.08 -12.11
N LEU A 162 -11.03 3.19 -11.82
CA LEU A 162 -10.44 2.29 -12.81
C LEU A 162 -10.85 0.86 -12.50
N ASP A 163 -11.67 0.29 -13.35
CA ASP A 163 -12.11 -1.10 -13.23
C ASP A 163 -10.91 -2.04 -13.37
N VAL A 164 -10.79 -2.97 -12.42
CA VAL A 164 -9.75 -4.00 -12.35
C VAL A 164 -10.33 -5.39 -12.59
N SER A 165 -11.67 -5.51 -12.70
CA SER A 165 -12.36 -6.79 -12.58
C SER A 165 -12.17 -7.77 -13.75
N GLU A 166 -11.88 -9.03 -13.39
CA GLU A 166 -12.37 -10.23 -14.02
C GLU A 166 -12.96 -11.10 -12.89
N GLY A 167 -14.26 -10.97 -12.64
CA GLY A 167 -15.02 -11.87 -11.77
C GLY A 167 -15.18 -11.45 -10.29
N ARG A 168 -14.44 -10.50 -9.76
CA ARG A 168 -14.76 -9.79 -8.51
C ARG A 168 -14.75 -8.29 -8.80
N GLN A 169 -15.78 -7.57 -8.35
CA GLN A 169 -15.82 -6.11 -8.45
C GLN A 169 -14.70 -5.50 -7.61
N THR A 170 -13.55 -5.30 -8.23
CA THR A 170 -12.40 -4.60 -7.64
C THR A 170 -12.06 -3.44 -8.54
N SER A 171 -11.97 -2.24 -7.94
CA SER A 171 -11.64 -1.01 -8.64
C SER A 171 -10.51 -0.29 -7.93
N LEU A 172 -9.76 0.52 -8.66
CA LEU A 172 -8.91 1.55 -8.08
C LEU A 172 -9.71 2.84 -8.02
N PHE A 173 -9.86 3.39 -6.84
CA PHE A 173 -10.51 4.68 -6.60
C PHE A 173 -9.45 5.77 -6.45
N LEU A 174 -9.61 6.87 -7.18
CA LEU A 174 -8.61 7.92 -7.29
C LEU A 174 -9.22 9.28 -6.91
N TRP A 175 -8.56 9.97 -6.00
CA TRP A 175 -8.89 11.35 -5.59
C TRP A 175 -7.70 12.25 -5.87
N GLN A 176 -7.93 13.32 -6.65
CA GLN A 176 -6.93 14.37 -6.87
C GLN A 176 -7.02 15.41 -5.77
N MET A 177 -5.91 15.71 -5.14
CA MET A 177 -5.87 16.79 -4.15
C MET A 177 -6.07 18.13 -4.83
N LYS A 178 -7.13 18.83 -4.44
CA LYS A 178 -7.49 20.18 -4.92
C LYS A 178 -6.90 21.19 -3.94
N GLY A 179 -6.41 22.30 -4.46
CA GLY A 179 -6.05 23.44 -3.60
C GLY A 179 -7.26 23.88 -2.78
N ALA A 180 -7.04 24.39 -1.58
CA ALA A 180 -8.11 25.02 -0.82
C ALA A 180 -8.71 26.14 -1.70
N GLU A 181 -9.96 26.00 -2.09
CA GLU A 181 -10.72 27.14 -2.64
C GLU A 181 -10.78 28.17 -1.51
N ILE A 182 -10.03 29.25 -1.66
CA ILE A 182 -10.13 30.42 -0.78
C ILE A 182 -11.53 31.00 -1.05
N ARG A 183 -12.46 30.67 -0.18
CA ARG A 183 -13.77 31.33 -0.11
C ARG A 183 -13.67 32.62 0.68
#